data_1527fe4893cc7d542cefd3cb736b5127
#
_entry.id   1527fe4893cc7d542cefd3cb736b5127
#
_cell.length_a   1.000
_cell.length_b   1.000
_cell.length_c   1.000
_cell.angle_alpha   90.00
_cell.angle_beta   90.00
_cell.angle_gamma   90.00
#
_symmetry.space_group_name_H-M   'P 1'
#
loop_
_entity.id
_entity.type
_entity.pdbx_description
1 polymer ?
#
loop_
_entity_poly.entity_id
_entity_poly.type
_entity_poly.pdbx_seq_one_letter_code
_entity_poly.pdbx_strand_id
1 'polypeptide(L)'
;MASFTNNDKVKYTIIKRRPHKIYDADGLCDPPEYKNPKIHIAQDLPPRREMAVVLEEIMHAFFWDISEKEVRKFCSTATRILHKDGWRKTDS
;
A
#
# COMPACT_ATOMS: atom_id res chain seq x y z
N MET A 1 2.77 1.93 -14.11
CA MET A 1 2.99 1.79 -12.66
C MET A 1 3.10 3.16 -12.02
N ALA A 2 2.59 3.30 -10.80
CA ALA A 2 2.71 4.55 -10.07
C ALA A 2 4.03 4.60 -9.31
N SER A 3 4.53 5.81 -9.09
CA SER A 3 5.68 6.04 -8.22
C SER A 3 5.44 7.29 -7.40
N PHE A 4 6.14 7.38 -6.28
CA PHE A 4 6.05 8.55 -5.41
C PHE A 4 7.35 8.69 -4.62
N THR A 5 7.53 9.86 -4.02
CA THR A 5 8.67 10.13 -3.15
C THR A 5 8.14 10.36 -1.75
N ASN A 6 8.72 9.68 -0.75
CA ASN A 6 8.29 9.86 0.63
C ASN A 6 8.88 11.15 1.24
N ASN A 7 8.61 11.40 2.52
CA ASN A 7 9.06 12.61 3.21
C ASN A 7 10.58 12.68 3.40
N ASP A 8 11.31 11.59 3.21
CA ASP A 8 12.78 11.55 3.29
C ASP A 8 13.44 11.51 1.91
N LYS A 9 12.69 11.88 0.87
CA LYS A 9 13.17 11.92 -0.53
C LYS A 9 13.53 10.54 -1.09
N VAL A 10 12.97 9.47 -0.53
CA VAL A 10 13.15 8.11 -1.07
C VAL A 10 12.06 7.86 -2.09
N LYS A 11 12.46 7.46 -3.30
CA LYS A 11 11.53 7.16 -4.38
C LYS A 11 11.10 5.69 -4.32
N TYR A 12 9.79 5.47 -4.26
CA TYR A 12 9.18 4.15 -4.30
C TYR A 12 8.44 3.94 -5.60
N THR A 13 8.44 2.71 -6.09
CA THR A 13 7.63 2.29 -7.24
C THR A 13 6.61 1.27 -6.77
N ILE A 14 5.35 1.45 -7.16
CA ILE A 14 4.28 0.51 -6.83
C ILE A 14 4.13 -0.47 -7.98
N ILE A 15 4.27 -1.76 -7.69
CA ILE A 15 4.14 -2.81 -8.68
C ILE A 15 2.97 -3.74 -8.33
N LYS A 16 2.26 -4.20 -9.36
CA LYS A 16 1.16 -5.15 -9.20
C LYS A 16 1.71 -6.56 -9.32
N ARG A 17 2.24 -7.05 -8.22
CA ARG A 17 2.85 -8.36 -8.14
C ARG A 17 2.71 -8.86 -6.71
N ARG A 18 2.13 -10.03 -6.53
CA ARG A 18 1.96 -10.61 -5.19
C ARG A 18 3.32 -10.76 -4.51
N PRO A 19 3.47 -10.32 -3.26
CA PRO A 19 4.70 -10.56 -2.50
C PRO A 19 5.04 -12.04 -2.43
N HIS A 20 6.31 -12.34 -2.22
CA HIS A 20 6.75 -13.72 -2.10
C HIS A 20 5.90 -14.45 -1.05
N LYS A 21 5.52 -15.69 -1.33
CA LYS A 21 4.58 -16.46 -0.51
C LYS A 21 5.01 -16.65 0.94
N ILE A 22 6.30 -16.53 1.24
CA ILE A 22 6.78 -16.64 2.62
C ILE A 22 6.23 -15.53 3.53
N TYR A 23 5.82 -14.40 2.95
CA TYR A 23 5.24 -13.29 3.71
C TYR A 23 3.75 -13.45 3.97
N ASP A 24 3.09 -14.34 3.21
CA ASP A 24 1.64 -14.58 3.33
C ASP A 24 0.84 -13.27 3.43
N ALA A 25 1.11 -12.34 2.52
CA ALA A 25 0.54 -11.00 2.56
C ALA A 25 0.04 -10.56 1.20
N ASP A 26 -0.97 -9.68 1.19
CA ASP A 26 -1.51 -9.07 -0.03
C ASP A 26 -0.68 -7.88 -0.49
N GLY A 27 0.12 -7.32 0.40
CA GLY A 27 1.02 -6.21 0.10
C GLY A 27 2.29 -6.26 0.92
N LEU A 28 3.32 -5.60 0.43
CA LEU A 28 4.62 -5.52 1.11
C LEU A 28 5.31 -4.23 0.71
N CYS A 29 5.90 -3.55 1.68
CA CYS A 29 6.71 -2.35 1.45
C CYS A 29 8.17 -2.67 1.73
N ASP A 30 9.05 -2.49 0.73
CA ASP A 30 10.48 -2.67 0.93
C ASP A 30 11.01 -1.64 1.94
N PRO A 31 12.05 -1.99 2.72
CA PRO A 31 12.72 -1.01 3.58
C PRO A 31 13.24 0.18 2.76
N PRO A 32 13.21 1.40 3.33
CA PRO A 32 13.62 2.59 2.59
C PRO A 32 15.11 2.62 2.23
N GLU A 33 15.93 1.85 2.91
CA GLU A 33 17.36 1.76 2.61
C GLU A 33 17.70 0.85 1.41
N TYR A 34 16.72 0.13 0.87
CA TYR A 34 16.94 -0.68 -0.33
C TYR A 34 17.24 0.24 -1.52
N LYS A 35 18.08 -0.25 -2.41
CA LYS A 35 18.26 0.40 -3.71
C LYS A 35 16.99 0.18 -4.53
N ASN A 36 16.35 1.26 -4.98
CA ASN A 36 15.09 1.20 -5.74
C ASN A 36 13.98 0.46 -4.97
N PRO A 37 13.59 0.92 -3.77
CA PRO A 37 12.57 0.22 -3.00
C PRO A 37 11.21 0.21 -3.70
N LYS A 38 10.45 -0.86 -3.50
CA LYS A 38 9.17 -1.08 -4.16
C LYS A 38 8.09 -1.38 -3.14
N ILE A 39 6.87 -1.07 -3.54
CA ILE A 39 5.68 -1.55 -2.89
C ILE A 39 5.08 -2.63 -3.78
N HIS A 40 4.85 -3.80 -3.22
CA HIS A 40 4.28 -4.96 -3.93
C HIS A 40 2.82 -5.09 -3.55
N ILE A 41 1.93 -5.11 -4.54
CA ILE A 41 0.49 -5.25 -4.32
C ILE A 41 0.00 -6.45 -5.11
N ALA A 42 -0.74 -7.35 -4.47
CA ALA A 42 -1.33 -8.51 -5.15
C ALA A 42 -2.27 -8.03 -6.28
N GLN A 43 -2.25 -8.77 -7.39
CA GLN A 43 -2.89 -8.34 -8.64
C GLN A 43 -4.41 -8.50 -8.65
N ASP A 44 -4.93 -9.45 -7.90
CA ASP A 44 -6.29 -9.93 -8.02
C ASP A 44 -7.17 -9.62 -6.81
N LEU A 45 -6.85 -8.54 -6.10
CA LEU A 45 -7.64 -8.13 -4.94
C LEU A 45 -8.95 -7.44 -5.37
N PRO A 46 -10.04 -7.65 -4.61
CA PRO A 46 -11.24 -6.84 -4.82
C PRO A 46 -10.92 -5.36 -4.66
N PRO A 47 -11.59 -4.45 -5.40
CA PRO A 47 -11.23 -3.02 -5.42
C PRO A 47 -11.11 -2.37 -4.04
N ARG A 48 -12.06 -2.66 -3.13
CA ARG A 48 -12.01 -2.07 -1.79
C ARG A 48 -10.81 -2.59 -1.00
N ARG A 49 -10.53 -3.88 -1.10
CA ARG A 49 -9.36 -4.49 -0.44
C ARG A 49 -8.06 -3.95 -1.03
N GLU A 50 -8.01 -3.81 -2.36
CA GLU A 50 -6.86 -3.23 -3.03
C GLU A 50 -6.58 -1.82 -2.53
N MET A 51 -7.61 -0.97 -2.41
CA MET A 51 -7.45 0.38 -1.88
C MET A 51 -6.83 0.36 -0.48
N ALA A 52 -7.33 -0.49 0.40
CA ALA A 52 -6.82 -0.60 1.77
C ALA A 52 -5.34 -1.03 1.77
N VAL A 53 -4.99 -2.02 0.95
CA VAL A 53 -3.62 -2.53 0.90
C VAL A 53 -2.67 -1.47 0.35
N VAL A 54 -3.06 -0.77 -0.71
CA VAL A 54 -2.24 0.32 -1.26
C VAL A 54 -1.99 1.39 -0.20
N LEU A 55 -3.04 1.82 0.51
CA LEU A 55 -2.90 2.83 1.57
C LEU A 55 -1.98 2.34 2.70
N GLU A 56 -2.12 1.09 3.11
CA GLU A 56 -1.28 0.51 4.16
C GLU A 56 0.20 0.56 3.77
N GLU A 57 0.53 0.16 2.55
CA GLU A 57 1.92 0.11 2.12
C GLU A 57 2.51 1.50 1.88
N ILE A 58 1.72 2.45 1.37
CA ILE A 58 2.18 3.85 1.25
C ILE A 58 2.44 4.43 2.64
N MET A 59 1.58 4.13 3.61
CA MET A 59 1.77 4.60 4.98
C MET A 59 3.05 4.05 5.58
N HIS A 60 3.38 2.77 5.34
CA HIS A 60 4.65 2.19 5.78
C HIS A 60 5.85 2.86 5.11
N ALA A 61 5.73 3.27 3.84
CA ALA A 61 6.80 3.97 3.15
C ALA A 61 7.07 5.35 3.73
N PHE A 62 6.03 6.02 4.25
CA PHE A 62 6.18 7.36 4.85
C PHE A 62 6.55 7.29 6.33
N PHE A 63 6.05 6.30 7.04
CA PHE A 63 6.21 6.16 8.49
C PHE A 63 6.70 4.74 8.80
N TRP A 64 7.93 4.45 8.43
CA TRP A 64 8.47 3.10 8.51
C TRP A 64 8.32 2.43 9.89
N ASP A 65 8.42 3.22 10.95
CA ASP A 65 8.34 2.70 12.32
C ASP A 65 6.92 2.63 12.90
N ILE A 66 5.90 2.99 12.12
CA ILE A 66 4.52 2.93 12.61
C ILE A 66 4.08 1.48 12.80
N SER A 67 3.27 1.22 13.83
CA SER A 67 2.80 -0.15 14.11
C SER A 67 1.77 -0.61 13.09
N GLU A 68 1.75 -1.92 12.80
CA GLU A 68 0.75 -2.53 11.94
C GLU A 68 -0.68 -2.26 12.43
N LYS A 69 -0.89 -2.29 13.74
CA LYS A 69 -2.19 -2.04 14.33
C LYS A 69 -2.71 -0.64 14.00
N GLU A 70 -1.84 0.37 14.12
CA GLU A 70 -2.21 1.74 13.81
C GLU A 70 -2.48 1.92 12.32
N VAL A 71 -1.63 1.34 11.46
CA VAL A 71 -1.80 1.39 10.02
C VAL A 71 -3.13 0.77 9.61
N ARG A 72 -3.42 -0.43 10.10
CA ARG A 72 -4.68 -1.13 9.76
C ARG A 72 -5.90 -0.35 10.22
N LYS A 73 -5.87 0.19 11.41
CA LYS A 73 -7.00 0.97 11.93
C LYS A 73 -7.26 2.20 11.07
N PHE A 74 -6.21 2.96 10.77
CA PHE A 74 -6.35 4.15 9.93
C PHE A 74 -6.86 3.78 8.54
N CYS A 75 -6.21 2.82 7.89
CA CYS A 75 -6.53 2.48 6.51
C CYS A 75 -7.91 1.84 6.36
N SER A 76 -8.33 1.00 7.31
CA SER A 76 -9.67 0.42 7.25
C SER A 76 -10.74 1.49 7.45
N THR A 77 -10.50 2.46 8.33
CA THR A 77 -11.42 3.57 8.54
C THR A 77 -11.48 4.47 7.31
N ALA A 78 -10.32 4.87 6.79
CA ALA A 78 -10.26 5.73 5.60
C ALA A 78 -10.91 5.06 4.40
N THR A 79 -10.64 3.78 4.17
CA THR A 79 -11.22 3.03 3.06
C THR A 79 -12.73 2.93 3.19
N ARG A 80 -13.22 2.66 4.40
CA ARG A 80 -14.66 2.58 4.66
C ARG A 80 -15.35 3.90 4.33
N ILE A 81 -14.78 5.00 4.78
CA ILE A 81 -15.35 6.33 4.57
C ILE A 81 -15.33 6.68 3.07
N LEU A 82 -14.20 6.48 2.41
CA LEU A 82 -14.07 6.78 0.99
C LEU A 82 -15.03 5.93 0.15
N HIS A 83 -15.14 4.64 0.45
CA HIS A 83 -16.05 3.75 -0.26
C HIS A 83 -17.50 4.18 -0.06
N LYS A 84 -17.89 4.54 1.17
CA LYS A 84 -19.23 5.00 1.48
C LYS A 84 -19.55 6.31 0.76
N ASP A 85 -18.54 7.17 0.60
CA ASP A 85 -18.69 8.45 -0.11
C ASP A 85 -18.69 8.31 -1.63
N GLY A 86 -18.57 7.10 -2.14
CA GLY A 86 -18.68 6.83 -3.58
C GLY A 86 -17.39 6.66 -4.34
N TRP A 87 -16.25 6.75 -3.68
CA TRP A 87 -14.96 6.56 -4.37
C TRP A 87 -14.80 5.12 -4.81
N ARG A 88 -14.46 4.94 -6.06
CA ARG A 88 -14.32 3.62 -6.69
C ARG A 88 -13.13 3.62 -7.64
N LYS A 89 -12.52 2.44 -7.79
CA LYS A 89 -11.53 2.22 -8.82
C LYS A 89 -12.24 2.23 -10.17
N THR A 90 -11.70 2.99 -11.12
CA THR A 90 -12.22 2.99 -12.49
C THR A 90 -11.56 1.89 -13.30
N ASP A 91 -12.35 1.20 -14.12
CA ASP A 91 -11.83 0.23 -15.09
C ASP A 91 -11.36 0.99 -16.32
N SER A 92 -10.06 1.13 -16.46
CA SER A 92 -9.48 1.83 -17.60
C SER A 92 -8.49 0.95 -18.34
#